data_84f3cfa8a1f08b76efe130f14144314f
#
_entry.id   84f3cfa8a1f08b76efe130f14144314f
#
_cell.length_a   1.000
_cell.length_b   1.000
_cell.length_c   1.000
_cell.angle_alpha   90.00
_cell.angle_beta   90.00
_cell.angle_gamma   90.00
#
_symmetry.space_group_name_H-M   'P 1'
#
loop_
_entity.id
_entity.type
_entity.pdbx_description
1 polymer ?
#
loop_
_entity_poly.entity_id
_entity_poly.type
_entity_poly.pdbx_seq_one_letter_code
_entity_poly.pdbx_strand_id
1 'polypeptide(L)'
;PIDFNENENYAFFIRRNMDKFSESSDLKNAYVRRGSEILPIDIEYILYDKNYASDMVVKPYDVLMIPFSQPFVTVAGAVKLPGRYPYIPDRTWEYYVGLAGGFDKTQNVNDAINIYDKNNKQLSKEDVITPESTITARTTSFTYYFNRYAPIVTTVLTVTSTTISVLAACGVFNR
;
A
#
# COMPACT_ATOMS: atom_id res chain seq x y z
N PRO A 1 -16.17 13.34 -27.36
CA PRO A 1 -15.54 14.57 -27.79
C PRO A 1 -16.04 15.73 -26.92
N ILE A 2 -15.16 16.66 -26.59
CA ILE A 2 -15.48 17.88 -25.86
C ILE A 2 -15.08 19.05 -26.74
N ASP A 3 -15.97 20.01 -26.87
CA ASP A 3 -15.71 21.19 -27.68
C ASP A 3 -14.69 22.12 -26.99
N PHE A 4 -13.83 22.74 -27.77
CA PHE A 4 -12.84 23.71 -27.33
C PHE A 4 -12.84 24.94 -28.24
N ASN A 5 -12.39 26.09 -27.69
CA ASN A 5 -12.28 27.31 -28.45
C ASN A 5 -10.91 27.40 -29.15
N GLU A 6 -10.87 28.10 -30.28
CA GLU A 6 -9.60 28.36 -30.95
C GLU A 6 -8.62 29.09 -30.00
N ASN A 7 -7.37 28.61 -29.91
CA ASN A 7 -6.34 29.10 -29.01
C ASN A 7 -6.67 29.04 -27.51
N GLU A 8 -7.64 28.21 -27.11
CA GLU A 8 -7.93 27.98 -25.68
C GLU A 8 -6.77 27.30 -25.00
N ASN A 9 -6.28 27.85 -23.87
CA ASN A 9 -5.27 27.15 -23.08
C ASN A 9 -5.90 26.09 -22.17
N TYR A 10 -5.10 25.11 -21.75
CA TYR A 10 -5.58 24.01 -20.93
C TYR A 10 -6.13 24.44 -19.58
N ALA A 11 -5.66 25.54 -18.98
CA ALA A 11 -6.18 26.00 -17.70
C ALA A 11 -7.65 26.47 -17.84
N PHE A 12 -8.00 27.19 -18.90
CA PHE A 12 -9.39 27.59 -19.17
C PHE A 12 -10.25 26.38 -19.54
N PHE A 13 -9.75 25.50 -20.40
CA PHE A 13 -10.45 24.30 -20.80
C PHE A 13 -10.80 23.41 -19.61
N ILE A 14 -9.85 23.17 -18.69
CA ILE A 14 -10.02 22.35 -17.49
C ILE A 14 -11.05 22.98 -16.55
N ARG A 15 -10.92 24.27 -16.24
CA ARG A 15 -11.86 24.96 -15.33
C ARG A 15 -13.29 24.96 -15.87
N ARG A 16 -13.46 25.10 -17.18
CA ARG A 16 -14.79 25.06 -17.83
C ARG A 16 -15.42 23.66 -17.77
N ASN A 17 -14.62 22.61 -17.71
CA ASN A 17 -15.08 21.23 -17.73
C ASN A 17 -14.88 20.48 -16.39
N MET A 18 -14.66 21.20 -15.28
CA MET A 18 -14.36 20.60 -13.98
C MET A 18 -15.49 19.71 -13.44
N ASP A 19 -16.72 19.99 -13.80
CA ASP A 19 -17.92 19.23 -13.47
C ASP A 19 -17.95 17.81 -14.07
N LYS A 20 -17.10 17.55 -15.06
CA LYS A 20 -16.99 16.25 -15.73
C LYS A 20 -15.95 15.32 -15.08
N PHE A 21 -15.20 15.82 -14.10
CA PHE A 21 -14.19 15.01 -13.40
C PHE A 21 -14.85 14.20 -12.28
N SER A 22 -14.44 12.93 -12.17
CA SER A 22 -14.85 12.07 -11.08
C SER A 22 -14.08 12.40 -9.81
N GLU A 23 -14.68 12.21 -8.64
CA GLU A 23 -13.98 12.27 -7.33
C GLU A 23 -12.80 11.29 -7.23
N SER A 24 -12.84 10.22 -8.02
CA SER A 24 -11.77 9.22 -8.11
C SER A 24 -10.69 9.55 -9.15
N SER A 25 -10.70 10.76 -9.73
CA SER A 25 -9.72 11.19 -10.72
C SER A 25 -8.40 11.57 -10.06
N ASP A 26 -7.28 11.04 -10.58
CA ASP A 26 -5.93 11.48 -10.19
C ASP A 26 -5.57 12.74 -10.97
N LEU A 27 -5.99 13.88 -10.43
CA LEU A 27 -5.84 15.18 -11.07
C LEU A 27 -4.37 15.64 -11.15
N LYS A 28 -3.51 15.10 -10.29
CA LYS A 28 -2.09 15.44 -10.22
C LYS A 28 -1.26 14.75 -11.31
N ASN A 29 -1.60 13.51 -11.63
CA ASN A 29 -0.86 12.70 -12.60
C ASN A 29 -1.56 12.64 -13.97
N ALA A 30 -2.39 13.65 -14.28
CA ALA A 30 -3.01 13.77 -15.58
C ALA A 30 -1.99 14.12 -16.68
N TYR A 31 -2.30 13.76 -17.91
CA TYR A 31 -1.47 14.11 -19.06
C TYR A 31 -2.31 14.27 -20.33
N VAL A 32 -1.78 15.02 -21.27
CA VAL A 32 -2.34 15.16 -22.60
C VAL A 32 -1.53 14.29 -23.56
N ARG A 33 -2.22 13.43 -24.28
CA ARG A 33 -1.62 12.70 -25.40
C ARG A 33 -1.92 13.43 -26.71
N ARG A 34 -0.87 13.88 -27.37
CA ARG A 34 -0.89 14.57 -28.65
C ARG A 34 -0.14 13.73 -29.68
N GLY A 35 -0.87 12.93 -30.46
CA GLY A 35 -0.25 11.93 -31.32
C GLY A 35 0.56 10.90 -30.50
N SER A 36 1.87 10.88 -30.67
CA SER A 36 2.80 10.04 -29.91
C SER A 36 3.43 10.73 -28.70
N GLU A 37 3.19 12.02 -28.51
CA GLU A 37 3.77 12.81 -27.43
C GLU A 37 2.88 12.74 -26.18
N ILE A 38 3.53 12.66 -25.00
CA ILE A 38 2.88 12.69 -23.68
C ILE A 38 3.30 13.97 -22.97
N LEU A 39 2.35 14.85 -22.70
CA LEU A 39 2.54 16.14 -22.08
C LEU A 39 1.92 16.10 -20.67
N PRO A 40 2.70 16.11 -19.59
CA PRO A 40 2.14 16.09 -18.23
C PRO A 40 1.39 17.39 -17.95
N ILE A 41 0.29 17.29 -17.21
CA ILE A 41 -0.50 18.44 -16.78
C ILE A 41 -1.02 18.22 -15.37
N ASP A 42 -0.76 19.17 -14.47
CA ASP A 42 -1.24 19.15 -13.10
C ASP A 42 -2.58 19.88 -13.01
N ILE A 43 -3.67 19.11 -13.08
CA ILE A 43 -5.03 19.64 -12.99
C ILE A 43 -5.33 20.15 -11.59
N GLU A 44 -4.81 19.50 -10.57
CA GLU A 44 -5.00 19.91 -9.16
C GLU A 44 -4.47 21.33 -8.95
N TYR A 45 -3.26 21.62 -9.44
CA TYR A 45 -2.68 22.95 -9.37
C TYR A 45 -3.47 23.99 -10.18
N ILE A 46 -3.92 23.64 -11.38
CA ILE A 46 -4.76 24.52 -12.23
C ILE A 46 -6.07 24.91 -11.53
N LEU A 47 -6.69 24.00 -10.80
CA LEU A 47 -7.93 24.25 -10.07
C LEU A 47 -7.69 25.02 -8.77
N TYR A 48 -6.54 24.80 -8.11
CA TYR A 48 -6.16 25.49 -6.88
C TYR A 48 -5.82 26.97 -7.14
N ASP A 49 -4.96 27.27 -8.11
CA ASP A 49 -4.58 28.64 -8.47
C ASP A 49 -5.43 29.16 -9.64
N LYS A 50 -6.46 29.94 -9.33
CA LYS A 50 -7.39 30.49 -10.32
C LYS A 50 -6.72 31.46 -11.31
N ASN A 51 -5.57 32.01 -10.97
CA ASN A 51 -4.82 32.96 -11.81
C ASN A 51 -3.79 32.26 -12.71
N TYR A 52 -3.52 30.97 -12.46
CA TYR A 52 -2.58 30.23 -13.28
C TYR A 52 -3.08 30.11 -14.72
N ALA A 53 -2.25 30.53 -15.65
CA ALA A 53 -2.45 30.33 -17.09
C ALA A 53 -1.47 29.27 -17.59
N SER A 54 -1.97 28.20 -18.17
CA SER A 54 -1.13 27.18 -18.79
C SER A 54 -0.53 27.72 -20.10
N ASP A 55 0.75 27.48 -20.33
CA ASP A 55 1.39 27.76 -21.63
C ASP A 55 0.94 26.78 -22.73
N MET A 56 0.30 25.69 -22.32
CA MET A 56 -0.17 24.65 -23.23
C MET A 56 -1.53 25.02 -23.81
N VAL A 57 -1.62 25.08 -25.14
CA VAL A 57 -2.84 25.34 -25.91
C VAL A 57 -3.48 24.02 -26.34
N VAL A 58 -4.80 23.96 -26.26
CA VAL A 58 -5.60 22.81 -26.72
C VAL A 58 -5.51 22.72 -28.24
N LYS A 59 -5.25 21.53 -28.77
CA LYS A 59 -5.19 21.26 -30.20
C LYS A 59 -6.21 20.20 -30.61
N PRO A 60 -6.64 20.20 -31.89
CA PRO A 60 -7.48 19.12 -32.42
C PRO A 60 -6.79 17.75 -32.20
N TYR A 61 -7.60 16.75 -31.84
CA TYR A 61 -7.16 15.38 -31.56
C TYR A 61 -6.29 15.18 -30.31
N ASP A 62 -6.12 16.22 -29.47
CA ASP A 62 -5.57 16.01 -28.13
C ASP A 62 -6.49 15.10 -27.31
N VAL A 63 -5.90 14.22 -26.54
CA VAL A 63 -6.63 13.35 -25.62
C VAL A 63 -6.15 13.63 -24.20
N LEU A 64 -6.98 14.32 -23.41
CA LEU A 64 -6.73 14.50 -22.00
C LEU A 64 -6.99 13.17 -21.26
N MET A 65 -5.95 12.61 -20.71
CA MET A 65 -5.97 11.37 -19.92
C MET A 65 -5.87 11.72 -18.45
N ILE A 66 -6.90 11.38 -17.70
CA ILE A 66 -6.94 11.55 -16.25
C ILE A 66 -6.96 10.14 -15.65
N PRO A 67 -5.87 9.70 -15.01
CA PRO A 67 -5.81 8.38 -14.38
C PRO A 67 -6.87 8.25 -13.29
N PHE A 68 -7.21 7.03 -12.98
CA PHE A 68 -8.09 6.73 -11.86
C PHE A 68 -7.23 6.62 -10.58
N SER A 69 -7.57 7.41 -9.57
CA SER A 69 -6.96 7.32 -8.24
C SER A 69 -7.85 6.45 -7.35
N GLN A 70 -7.44 5.21 -7.16
CA GLN A 70 -8.09 4.35 -6.18
C GLN A 70 -7.17 4.18 -4.97
N PRO A 71 -7.43 4.89 -3.87
CA PRO A 71 -6.70 4.65 -2.63
C PRO A 71 -6.94 3.23 -2.14
N PHE A 72 -5.99 2.69 -1.42
CA PHE A 72 -6.03 1.32 -0.91
C PHE A 72 -5.66 1.25 0.57
N VAL A 73 -6.00 0.12 1.18
CA VAL A 73 -5.53 -0.30 2.51
C VAL A 73 -4.70 -1.56 2.33
N THR A 74 -3.53 -1.61 2.93
CA THR A 74 -2.67 -2.79 2.92
C THR A 74 -3.00 -3.67 4.11
N VAL A 75 -3.28 -4.95 3.87
CA VAL A 75 -3.44 -5.96 4.93
C VAL A 75 -2.29 -6.95 4.82
N ALA A 76 -1.51 -7.08 5.89
CA ALA A 76 -0.29 -7.87 5.91
C ALA A 76 -0.19 -8.77 7.16
N GLY A 77 0.83 -9.64 7.18
CA GLY A 77 1.11 -10.53 8.31
C GLY A 77 0.25 -11.78 8.33
N ALA A 78 -0.18 -12.19 9.51
CA ALA A 78 -0.86 -13.46 9.78
C ALA A 78 -2.36 -13.43 9.39
N VAL A 79 -2.64 -13.17 8.11
CA VAL A 79 -3.95 -13.30 7.45
C VAL A 79 -3.87 -14.30 6.32
N LYS A 80 -5.01 -14.83 5.86
CA LYS A 80 -5.04 -15.85 4.81
C LYS A 80 -4.62 -15.33 3.44
N LEU A 81 -5.01 -14.10 3.10
CA LEU A 81 -4.76 -13.46 1.81
C LEU A 81 -4.20 -12.05 2.04
N PRO A 82 -2.90 -11.92 2.36
CA PRO A 82 -2.28 -10.60 2.48
C PRO A 82 -2.27 -9.88 1.13
N GLY A 83 -2.54 -8.57 1.13
CA GLY A 83 -2.62 -7.80 -0.11
C GLY A 83 -3.07 -6.37 0.09
N ARG A 84 -3.30 -5.69 -1.05
CA ARG A 84 -3.89 -4.36 -1.09
C ARG A 84 -5.36 -4.47 -1.44
N TYR A 85 -6.20 -3.78 -0.67
CA TYR A 85 -7.64 -3.77 -0.83
C TYR A 85 -8.13 -2.36 -1.10
N PRO A 86 -9.11 -2.16 -1.98
CA PRO A 86 -9.67 -0.84 -2.24
C PRO A 86 -10.11 -0.18 -0.95
N TYR A 87 -9.71 1.07 -0.74
CA TYR A 87 -10.21 1.84 0.39
C TYR A 87 -11.69 2.19 0.18
N ILE A 88 -12.49 1.97 1.19
CA ILE A 88 -13.90 2.37 1.27
C ILE A 88 -14.06 3.19 2.54
N PRO A 89 -14.58 4.42 2.46
CA PRO A 89 -14.85 5.25 3.64
C PRO A 89 -15.67 4.53 4.70
N ASP A 90 -15.46 4.88 5.95
CA ASP A 90 -16.23 4.42 7.12
C ASP A 90 -16.20 2.90 7.35
N ARG A 91 -15.16 2.22 6.82
CA ARG A 91 -14.92 0.81 7.11
C ARG A 91 -13.89 0.63 8.21
N THR A 92 -14.15 -0.35 9.09
CA THR A 92 -13.25 -0.70 10.19
C THR A 92 -12.15 -1.66 9.74
N TRP A 93 -11.17 -1.88 10.58
CA TRP A 93 -10.09 -2.83 10.29
C TRP A 93 -10.62 -4.27 10.12
N GLU A 94 -11.69 -4.67 10.83
CA GLU A 94 -12.30 -5.99 10.69
C GLU A 94 -12.80 -6.24 9.27
N TYR A 95 -13.36 -5.22 8.65
CA TYR A 95 -13.81 -5.30 7.26
C TYR A 95 -12.64 -5.68 6.34
N TYR A 96 -11.50 -5.03 6.45
CA TYR A 96 -10.34 -5.30 5.61
C TYR A 96 -9.68 -6.64 5.93
N VAL A 97 -9.59 -7.02 7.20
CA VAL A 97 -9.16 -8.38 7.59
C VAL A 97 -10.12 -9.43 7.06
N GLY A 98 -11.42 -9.15 7.05
CA GLY A 98 -12.43 -9.99 6.41
C GLY A 98 -12.19 -10.18 4.92
N LEU A 99 -11.90 -9.10 4.16
CA LEU A 99 -11.53 -9.17 2.75
C LEU A 99 -10.26 -10.00 2.51
N ALA A 100 -9.32 -9.96 3.47
CA ALA A 100 -8.11 -10.79 3.47
C ALA A 100 -8.38 -12.26 3.88
N GLY A 101 -9.63 -12.69 3.92
CA GLY A 101 -10.04 -14.06 4.28
C GLY A 101 -9.97 -14.37 5.78
N GLY A 102 -9.79 -13.33 6.61
CA GLY A 102 -9.64 -13.45 8.05
C GLY A 102 -8.22 -13.81 8.49
N PHE A 103 -8.05 -13.94 9.80
CA PHE A 103 -6.76 -14.31 10.39
C PHE A 103 -6.35 -15.75 10.03
N ASP A 104 -5.06 -15.94 9.80
CA ASP A 104 -4.46 -17.28 9.84
C ASP A 104 -4.31 -17.71 11.30
N LYS A 105 -5.23 -18.54 11.77
CA LYS A 105 -5.25 -19.01 13.16
C LYS A 105 -4.08 -19.91 13.54
N THR A 106 -3.30 -20.40 12.59
CA THR A 106 -2.06 -21.12 12.87
C THR A 106 -0.97 -20.18 13.37
N GLN A 107 -1.02 -18.92 12.94
CA GLN A 107 -0.05 -17.89 13.28
C GLN A 107 -0.59 -16.86 14.28
N ASN A 108 -1.84 -16.42 14.11
CA ASN A 108 -2.48 -15.44 14.98
C ASN A 108 -3.65 -16.07 15.73
N VAL A 109 -3.45 -16.42 16.99
CA VAL A 109 -4.46 -17.12 17.81
C VAL A 109 -5.40 -16.17 18.56
N ASN A 110 -5.03 -14.91 18.76
CA ASN A 110 -5.76 -13.95 19.62
C ASN A 110 -6.16 -12.65 18.89
N ASP A 111 -6.22 -12.67 17.56
CA ASP A 111 -6.68 -11.56 16.71
C ASP A 111 -5.90 -10.24 16.96
N ALA A 112 -4.59 -10.39 17.23
CA ALA A 112 -3.72 -9.26 17.47
C ALA A 112 -3.34 -8.58 16.16
N ILE A 113 -3.53 -7.25 16.11
CA ILE A 113 -3.18 -6.40 14.98
C ILE A 113 -2.40 -5.17 15.43
N ASN A 114 -1.66 -4.59 14.51
CA ASN A 114 -1.18 -3.22 14.56
C ASN A 114 -1.72 -2.48 13.34
N ILE A 115 -2.13 -1.24 13.52
CA ILE A 115 -2.65 -0.38 12.44
C ILE A 115 -1.76 0.85 12.36
N TYR A 116 -1.35 1.23 11.16
CA TYR A 116 -0.55 2.42 10.90
C TYR A 116 -1.19 3.24 9.79
N ASP A 117 -1.19 4.55 9.93
CA ASP A 117 -1.57 5.45 8.86
C ASP A 117 -0.45 5.58 7.79
N LYS A 118 -0.71 6.36 6.74
CA LYS A 118 0.27 6.64 5.67
C LYS A 118 1.56 7.29 6.16
N ASN A 119 1.55 7.93 7.33
CA ASN A 119 2.70 8.60 7.93
C ASN A 119 3.43 7.72 8.96
N ASN A 120 3.11 6.41 9.02
CA ASN A 120 3.62 5.46 10.02
C ASN A 120 3.21 5.78 11.47
N LYS A 121 2.19 6.60 11.70
CA LYS A 121 1.62 6.80 13.02
C LYS A 121 0.75 5.61 13.37
N GLN A 122 0.97 5.03 14.53
CA GLN A 122 0.14 3.92 15.02
C GLN A 122 -1.25 4.43 15.40
N LEU A 123 -2.26 3.75 14.89
CA LEU A 123 -3.67 3.97 15.17
C LEU A 123 -4.18 2.94 16.19
N SER A 124 -5.21 3.32 16.95
CA SER A 124 -5.93 2.39 17.81
C SER A 124 -6.94 1.56 16.97
N LYS A 125 -7.51 0.53 17.57
CA LYS A 125 -8.53 -0.30 16.89
C LYS A 125 -9.85 0.46 16.68
N GLU A 126 -10.10 1.48 17.47
CA GLU A 126 -11.29 2.33 17.44
C GLU A 126 -11.13 3.48 16.44
N ASP A 127 -9.90 3.76 15.98
CA ASP A 127 -9.65 4.83 15.03
C ASP A 127 -10.18 4.48 13.64
N VAL A 128 -10.60 5.50 12.90
CA VAL A 128 -11.06 5.33 11.52
C VAL A 128 -9.88 4.98 10.63
N ILE A 129 -10.06 3.95 9.80
CA ILE A 129 -9.07 3.58 8.79
C ILE A 129 -9.06 4.65 7.70
N THR A 130 -7.88 5.16 7.41
CA THR A 130 -7.65 6.19 6.38
C THR A 130 -7.07 5.57 5.11
N PRO A 131 -7.14 6.26 3.96
CA PRO A 131 -6.44 5.84 2.75
C PRO A 131 -4.96 5.57 3.02
N GLU A 132 -4.40 4.55 2.36
CA GLU A 132 -3.00 4.11 2.47
C GLU A 132 -2.59 3.61 3.86
N SER A 133 -3.57 3.35 4.76
CA SER A 133 -3.29 2.68 6.03
C SER A 133 -2.78 1.25 5.83
N THR A 134 -1.98 0.79 6.76
CA THR A 134 -1.48 -0.58 6.82
C THR A 134 -1.97 -1.28 8.07
N ILE A 135 -2.67 -2.41 7.89
CA ILE A 135 -3.15 -3.29 8.95
C ILE A 135 -2.26 -4.52 8.96
N THR A 136 -1.52 -4.73 10.03
CA THR A 136 -0.62 -5.87 10.17
C THR A 136 -1.12 -6.83 11.24
N ALA A 137 -1.55 -8.02 10.83
CA ALA A 137 -1.88 -9.10 11.75
C ALA A 137 -0.61 -9.70 12.35
N ARG A 138 -0.50 -9.68 13.68
CA ARG A 138 0.70 -10.15 14.39
C ARG A 138 0.72 -11.66 14.46
N THR A 139 1.92 -12.24 14.35
CA THR A 139 2.11 -13.65 14.71
C THR A 139 2.18 -13.78 16.24
N THR A 140 1.26 -14.53 16.82
CA THR A 140 1.12 -14.70 18.28
C THR A 140 1.15 -16.17 18.72
N SER A 141 1.19 -17.12 17.78
CA SER A 141 1.22 -18.55 18.05
C SER A 141 2.59 -19.01 18.53
N PHE A 142 2.68 -19.50 19.77
CA PHE A 142 3.89 -20.12 20.30
C PHE A 142 4.29 -21.36 19.47
N THR A 143 3.33 -22.18 19.09
CA THR A 143 3.56 -23.40 18.30
C THR A 143 4.16 -23.06 16.93
N TYR A 144 3.71 -21.97 16.29
CA TYR A 144 4.29 -21.51 15.04
C TYR A 144 5.76 -21.11 15.20
N TYR A 145 6.10 -20.33 16.23
CA TYR A 145 7.48 -19.96 16.51
C TYR A 145 8.33 -21.18 16.88
N PHE A 146 7.81 -22.05 17.73
CA PHE A 146 8.51 -23.28 18.13
C PHE A 146 8.84 -24.12 16.89
N ASN A 147 7.87 -24.44 16.05
CA ASN A 147 8.08 -25.25 14.85
C ASN A 147 9.05 -24.59 13.86
N ARG A 148 9.07 -23.27 13.80
CA ARG A 148 9.96 -22.52 12.90
C ARG A 148 11.41 -22.55 13.40
N TYR A 149 11.64 -22.45 14.69
CA TYR A 149 12.98 -22.30 15.26
C TYR A 149 13.53 -23.57 15.91
N ALA A 150 12.71 -24.54 16.29
CA ALA A 150 13.14 -25.80 16.88
C ALA A 150 14.20 -26.55 16.03
N PRO A 151 14.08 -26.65 14.70
CA PRO A 151 15.12 -27.31 13.90
C PRO A 151 16.50 -26.64 14.00
N ILE A 152 16.51 -25.30 14.11
CA ILE A 152 17.76 -24.54 14.27
C ILE A 152 18.39 -24.83 15.65
N VAL A 153 17.58 -24.79 16.72
CA VAL A 153 18.03 -25.07 18.08
C VAL A 153 18.56 -26.50 18.20
N THR A 154 17.84 -27.48 17.65
CA THR A 154 18.28 -28.89 17.68
C THR A 154 19.56 -29.08 16.88
N THR A 155 19.75 -28.44 15.76
CA THR A 155 20.99 -28.50 14.97
C THR A 155 22.18 -27.96 15.78
N VAL A 156 22.02 -26.79 16.41
CA VAL A 156 23.08 -26.19 17.25
C VAL A 156 23.42 -27.10 18.42
N LEU A 157 22.42 -27.65 19.13
CA LEU A 157 22.63 -28.56 20.24
C LEU A 157 23.36 -29.85 19.81
N THR A 158 23.01 -30.40 18.65
CA THR A 158 23.66 -31.61 18.10
C THR A 158 25.11 -31.34 17.76
N VAL A 159 25.42 -30.22 17.08
CA VAL A 159 26.79 -29.84 16.74
C VAL A 159 27.64 -29.63 18.01
N THR A 160 27.12 -28.91 19.01
CA THR A 160 27.84 -28.66 20.24
C THR A 160 28.05 -29.97 21.04
N SER A 161 27.05 -30.82 21.14
CA SER A 161 27.14 -32.11 21.81
C SER A 161 28.16 -33.04 21.15
N THR A 162 28.16 -33.12 19.82
CA THR A 162 29.15 -33.91 19.06
C THR A 162 30.57 -33.37 19.27
N THR A 163 30.74 -32.05 19.22
CA THR A 163 32.04 -31.41 19.43
C THR A 163 32.58 -31.72 20.85
N ILE A 164 31.74 -31.58 21.88
CA ILE A 164 32.11 -31.90 23.24
C ILE A 164 32.49 -33.40 23.39
N SER A 165 31.72 -34.29 22.78
CA SER A 165 32.00 -35.74 22.81
C SER A 165 33.32 -36.08 22.14
N VAL A 166 33.64 -35.47 21.01
CA VAL A 166 34.93 -35.66 20.31
C VAL A 166 36.09 -35.12 21.17
N LEU A 167 35.95 -33.93 21.76
CA LEU A 167 36.98 -33.37 22.64
C LEU A 167 37.22 -34.21 23.88
N ALA A 168 36.14 -34.78 24.48
CA ALA A 168 36.23 -35.68 25.59
C ALA A 168 36.96 -36.98 25.18
N ALA A 169 36.61 -37.56 24.03
CA ALA A 169 37.28 -38.75 23.50
C ALA A 169 38.76 -38.51 23.20
N CYS A 170 39.13 -37.29 22.79
CA CYS A 170 40.53 -36.88 22.58
C CYS A 170 41.30 -36.56 23.89
N GLY A 171 40.66 -36.70 25.07
CA GLY A 171 41.29 -36.51 26.38
C GLY A 171 41.52 -35.05 26.76
N VAL A 172 40.90 -34.09 26.09
CA VAL A 172 41.09 -32.65 26.36
C VAL A 172 40.62 -32.23 27.74
N PHE A 173 39.67 -32.97 28.35
CA PHE A 173 39.13 -32.72 29.69
C PHE A 173 39.75 -33.58 30.79
N ASN A 174 40.74 -34.43 30.46
CA ASN A 174 41.41 -35.29 31.41
C ASN A 174 42.78 -34.74 31.86
N ARG A 175 42.91 -33.45 32.08
CA ARG A 175 44.07 -32.80 32.69
C ARG A 175 43.72 -32.23 34.04
#